data_cc96c7e5c4f44428a168b119d81ebba0
#
_entry.id   cc96c7e5c4f44428a168b119d81ebba0
#
_cell.length_a   1.000
_cell.length_b   1.000
_cell.length_c   1.000
_cell.angle_alpha   90.00
_cell.angle_beta   90.00
_cell.angle_gamma   90.00
#
_symmetry.space_group_name_H-M   'P 1'
#
loop_
_entity.id
_entity.type
_entity.pdbx_description
1 polymer ?
#
loop_
_entity_poly.entity_id
_entity_poly.type
_entity_poly.pdbx_seq_one_letter_code
_entity_poly.pdbx_strand_id
1 'polypeptide(L)'
;VEVMIKHDVFPDSLKNTMAYLVYGYVKGAAMSMLNNRYTEAALSADCPYVNAGASDGNYIFAKTKDAFDIGIMPKEMGKTADAVKAAFIEARRAAEFGFTATEYERYRQDYLSSMEKAYSNKDKRYNEQFYIQYLGHFLSNEPMPSIDYQYQTMKQLVPMIPVEAVNEVMKELVPPNDTNLVIMNFYNEKEGNVYPTEEALLGAVKAARAEQISAYVDNVKNEPLITEKPKAGTIKSEKKNAKFGYTELKLSNGATVVLKKSDLKKDQVILSADG
;
A
#
# COMPACT_ATOMS: atom_id res chain seq x y z
N VAL A 1 17.88 1.13 -3.84
CA VAL A 1 17.83 1.75 -5.17
C VAL A 1 16.46 2.35 -5.37
N GLU A 2 16.42 3.52 -5.99
CA GLU A 2 15.16 4.18 -6.37
C GLU A 2 15.15 4.39 -7.87
N VAL A 3 14.06 4.01 -8.51
CA VAL A 3 13.82 4.22 -9.94
C VAL A 3 12.64 5.15 -10.06
N MET A 4 12.90 6.38 -10.51
CA MET A 4 11.91 7.46 -10.55
C MET A 4 11.58 7.85 -11.98
N ILE A 5 10.30 8.10 -12.24
CA ILE A 5 9.82 8.68 -13.50
C ILE A 5 9.11 9.98 -13.16
N LYS A 6 9.73 11.12 -13.53
CA LYS A 6 9.20 12.45 -13.24
C LYS A 6 8.02 12.80 -14.13
N HIS A 7 7.04 13.47 -13.54
CA HIS A 7 5.89 14.02 -14.26
C HIS A 7 5.46 15.38 -13.67
N ASP A 8 4.50 16.02 -14.28
CA ASP A 8 3.98 17.29 -13.78
C ASP A 8 3.13 17.09 -12.53
N VAL A 9 3.18 18.06 -11.62
CA VAL A 9 2.31 18.09 -10.44
C VAL A 9 0.85 18.30 -10.86
N PHE A 10 -0.08 17.81 -10.06
CA PHE A 10 -1.48 18.13 -10.27
C PHE A 10 -1.70 19.65 -10.10
N PRO A 11 -2.43 20.32 -11.03
CA PRO A 11 -2.60 21.76 -11.00
C PRO A 11 -3.26 22.25 -9.69
N ASP A 12 -2.63 23.19 -8.99
CA ASP A 12 -3.12 23.74 -7.72
C ASP A 12 -4.55 24.31 -7.83
N SER A 13 -4.86 24.92 -8.98
CA SER A 13 -6.20 25.46 -9.26
C SER A 13 -7.32 24.41 -9.24
N LEU A 14 -6.98 23.13 -9.38
CA LEU A 14 -7.91 22.01 -9.42
C LEU A 14 -7.93 21.19 -8.12
N LYS A 15 -7.05 21.47 -7.15
CA LYS A 15 -6.96 20.68 -5.90
C LYS A 15 -8.24 20.71 -5.06
N ASN A 16 -9.00 21.79 -5.09
CA ASN A 16 -10.28 21.89 -4.36
C ASN A 16 -11.48 21.39 -5.17
N THR A 17 -11.28 20.41 -6.05
CA THR A 17 -12.34 19.85 -6.91
C THR A 17 -12.57 18.37 -6.65
N MET A 18 -13.72 17.85 -7.12
CA MET A 18 -14.00 16.42 -7.13
C MET A 18 -12.99 15.64 -7.97
N ALA A 19 -12.47 16.24 -9.05
CA ALA A 19 -11.44 15.63 -9.89
C ALA A 19 -10.17 15.29 -9.07
N TYR A 20 -9.77 16.14 -8.15
CA TYR A 20 -8.63 15.87 -7.28
C TYR A 20 -8.88 14.69 -6.32
N LEU A 21 -10.09 14.62 -5.73
CA LEU A 21 -10.46 13.48 -4.88
C LEU A 21 -10.46 12.16 -5.65
N VAL A 22 -11.02 12.15 -6.85
CA VAL A 22 -11.00 10.97 -7.73
C VAL A 22 -9.58 10.61 -8.15
N TYR A 23 -8.78 11.61 -8.56
CA TYR A 23 -7.37 11.39 -8.91
C TYR A 23 -6.57 10.78 -7.76
N GLY A 24 -6.71 11.33 -6.54
CA GLY A 24 -6.07 10.79 -5.35
C GLY A 24 -6.47 9.34 -5.06
N TYR A 25 -7.76 9.02 -5.24
CA TYR A 25 -8.25 7.65 -5.08
C TYR A 25 -7.67 6.68 -6.12
N VAL A 26 -7.74 7.03 -7.41
CA VAL A 26 -7.25 6.11 -8.48
C VAL A 26 -5.74 5.94 -8.42
N LYS A 27 -5.01 6.99 -8.09
CA LYS A 27 -3.56 6.94 -7.85
C LYS A 27 -3.23 6.04 -6.64
N GLY A 28 -3.93 6.22 -5.52
CA GLY A 28 -3.79 5.37 -4.34
C GLY A 28 -4.11 3.90 -4.63
N ALA A 29 -5.12 3.63 -5.46
CA ALA A 29 -5.47 2.29 -5.90
C ALA A 29 -4.35 1.65 -6.72
N ALA A 30 -3.80 2.37 -7.70
CA ALA A 30 -2.70 1.91 -8.52
C ALA A 30 -1.46 1.55 -7.68
N MET A 31 -1.06 2.44 -6.77
CA MET A 31 0.09 2.19 -5.88
C MET A 31 -0.16 1.00 -4.94
N SER A 32 -1.34 0.89 -4.35
CA SER A 32 -1.67 -0.20 -3.43
C SER A 32 -1.65 -1.56 -4.13
N MET A 33 -2.28 -1.67 -5.30
CA MET A 33 -2.31 -2.93 -6.05
C MET A 33 -0.93 -3.33 -6.57
N LEU A 34 -0.13 -2.37 -7.04
CA LEU A 34 1.26 -2.64 -7.46
C LEU A 34 2.12 -3.10 -6.27
N ASN A 35 1.96 -2.49 -5.10
CA ASN A 35 2.67 -2.89 -3.88
C ASN A 35 2.28 -4.30 -3.41
N ASN A 36 1.03 -4.71 -3.60
CA ASN A 36 0.60 -6.08 -3.33
C ASN A 36 1.32 -7.06 -4.26
N ARG A 37 1.45 -6.75 -5.55
CA ARG A 37 2.19 -7.59 -6.50
C ARG A 37 3.69 -7.68 -6.13
N TYR A 38 4.32 -6.59 -5.71
CA TYR A 38 5.71 -6.62 -5.22
C TYR A 38 5.86 -7.49 -3.97
N THR A 39 4.91 -7.39 -3.04
CA THR A 39 4.91 -8.20 -1.83
C THR A 39 4.76 -9.69 -2.16
N GLU A 40 3.85 -10.04 -3.07
CA GLU A 40 3.66 -11.41 -3.54
C GLU A 40 4.92 -11.95 -4.23
N ALA A 41 5.50 -11.18 -5.14
CA ALA A 41 6.73 -11.57 -5.83
C ALA A 41 7.90 -11.79 -4.87
N ALA A 42 8.01 -10.98 -3.80
CA ALA A 42 9.06 -11.10 -2.79
C ALA A 42 9.00 -12.42 -1.99
N LEU A 43 7.85 -13.10 -1.97
CA LEU A 43 7.71 -14.41 -1.32
C LEU A 43 8.44 -15.53 -2.09
N SER A 44 8.74 -15.33 -3.37
CA SER A 44 9.51 -16.30 -4.15
C SER A 44 10.98 -16.33 -3.72
N ALA A 45 11.54 -17.53 -3.61
CA ALA A 45 12.97 -17.71 -3.33
C ALA A 45 13.85 -17.09 -4.42
N ASP A 46 13.40 -17.14 -5.68
CA ASP A 46 14.12 -16.63 -6.85
C ASP A 46 13.99 -15.10 -7.04
N CYS A 47 13.14 -14.43 -6.27
CA CYS A 47 13.01 -12.99 -6.33
C CYS A 47 14.33 -12.32 -5.93
N PRO A 48 14.89 -11.38 -6.74
CA PRO A 48 16.18 -10.77 -6.46
C PRO A 48 16.14 -9.64 -5.41
N TYR A 49 14.96 -9.22 -4.95
CA TYR A 49 14.79 -8.21 -3.92
C TYR A 49 14.14 -8.78 -2.65
N VAL A 50 14.46 -8.18 -1.50
CA VAL A 50 13.80 -8.43 -0.21
C VAL A 50 12.46 -7.73 -0.18
N ASN A 51 12.44 -6.50 -0.69
CA ASN A 51 11.26 -5.66 -0.77
C ASN A 51 11.37 -4.73 -1.98
N ALA A 52 10.24 -4.45 -2.59
CA ALA A 52 10.06 -3.35 -3.52
C ALA A 52 8.74 -2.65 -3.19
N GLY A 53 8.69 -1.35 -3.41
CA GLY A 53 7.51 -0.55 -3.14
C GLY A 53 7.38 0.61 -4.10
N ALA A 54 6.16 0.84 -4.60
CA ALA A 54 5.83 1.98 -5.45
C ALA A 54 5.17 3.09 -4.65
N SER A 55 5.53 4.31 -4.98
CA SER A 55 4.88 5.51 -4.49
C SER A 55 4.79 6.56 -5.59
N ASP A 56 3.94 7.56 -5.39
CA ASP A 56 3.85 8.71 -6.28
C ASP A 56 3.64 9.98 -5.47
N GLY A 57 4.51 10.95 -5.66
CA GLY A 57 4.53 12.20 -4.92
C GLY A 57 5.66 13.13 -5.36
N ASN A 58 6.01 14.07 -4.52
CA ASN A 58 7.01 15.09 -4.83
C ASN A 58 8.34 14.46 -5.27
N TYR A 59 8.86 14.90 -6.42
CA TYR A 59 10.20 14.52 -6.84
C TYR A 59 11.24 15.12 -5.90
N ILE A 60 11.74 14.31 -4.96
CA ILE A 60 12.73 14.70 -3.93
C ILE A 60 12.21 15.93 -3.13
N PHE A 61 12.69 17.12 -3.45
CA PHE A 61 12.31 18.39 -2.82
C PHE A 61 11.62 19.37 -3.80
N ALA A 62 11.40 18.94 -5.04
CA ALA A 62 10.79 19.79 -6.05
C ALA A 62 9.31 20.01 -5.75
N LYS A 63 8.84 21.24 -5.93
CA LYS A 63 7.41 21.58 -5.84
C LYS A 63 6.73 21.65 -7.21
N THR A 64 7.51 21.59 -8.29
CA THR A 64 7.04 21.73 -9.67
C THR A 64 7.01 20.41 -10.43
N LYS A 65 7.51 19.35 -9.82
CA LYS A 65 7.51 18.00 -10.38
C LYS A 65 7.19 16.99 -9.29
N ASP A 66 6.34 16.05 -9.65
CA ASP A 66 6.14 14.80 -8.94
C ASP A 66 6.95 13.68 -9.63
N ALA A 67 7.05 12.54 -8.99
CA ALA A 67 7.64 11.35 -9.57
C ALA A 67 6.89 10.09 -9.10
N PHE A 68 6.64 9.21 -10.04
CA PHE A 68 6.42 7.80 -9.72
C PHE A 68 7.77 7.19 -9.33
N ASP A 69 7.83 6.59 -8.18
CA ASP A 69 9.04 6.04 -7.60
C ASP A 69 8.87 4.56 -7.26
N ILE A 70 9.91 3.77 -7.55
CA ILE A 70 10.03 2.37 -7.15
C ILE A 70 11.25 2.27 -6.23
N GLY A 71 11.02 2.18 -4.93
CA GLY A 71 12.06 1.88 -3.94
C GLY A 71 12.33 0.37 -3.91
N ILE A 72 13.58 -0.04 -4.05
CA ILE A 72 13.97 -1.45 -4.19
C ILE A 72 15.10 -1.77 -3.21
N MET A 73 14.90 -2.81 -2.40
CA MET A 73 15.92 -3.38 -1.53
C MET A 73 16.40 -4.73 -2.10
N PRO A 74 17.53 -4.80 -2.77
CA PRO A 74 18.05 -6.06 -3.31
C PRO A 74 18.43 -7.03 -2.20
N LYS A 75 18.31 -8.35 -2.44
CA LYS A 75 18.77 -9.38 -1.50
C LYS A 75 20.28 -9.37 -1.32
N GLU A 76 21.02 -9.06 -2.39
CA GLU A 76 22.47 -9.01 -2.43
C GLU A 76 22.91 -7.80 -3.27
N MET A 77 23.99 -7.13 -2.86
CA MET A 77 24.52 -5.97 -3.59
C MET A 77 24.87 -6.30 -5.05
N GLY A 78 25.44 -7.47 -5.30
CA GLY A 78 25.77 -7.93 -6.65
C GLY A 78 24.57 -8.21 -7.55
N LYS A 79 23.36 -8.31 -6.97
CA LYS A 79 22.09 -8.54 -7.69
C LYS A 79 21.24 -7.28 -7.82
N THR A 80 21.79 -6.12 -7.57
CA THR A 80 21.05 -4.85 -7.62
C THR A 80 20.42 -4.61 -9.01
N ALA A 81 21.16 -4.87 -10.09
CA ALA A 81 20.64 -4.72 -11.45
C ALA A 81 19.48 -5.69 -11.75
N ASP A 82 19.57 -6.94 -11.28
CA ASP A 82 18.50 -7.93 -11.42
C ASP A 82 17.26 -7.51 -10.63
N ALA A 83 17.45 -6.96 -9.42
CA ALA A 83 16.36 -6.45 -8.59
C ALA A 83 15.63 -5.26 -9.26
N VAL A 84 16.39 -4.33 -9.84
CA VAL A 84 15.86 -3.20 -10.64
C VAL A 84 15.07 -3.73 -11.82
N LYS A 85 15.64 -4.67 -12.60
CA LYS A 85 14.97 -5.28 -13.74
C LYS A 85 13.64 -5.92 -13.33
N ALA A 86 13.64 -6.75 -12.29
CA ALA A 86 12.46 -7.48 -11.83
C ALA A 86 11.35 -6.54 -11.34
N ALA A 87 11.69 -5.55 -10.52
CA ALA A 87 10.70 -4.59 -10.03
C ALA A 87 10.15 -3.70 -11.15
N PHE A 88 10.98 -3.26 -12.09
CA PHE A 88 10.54 -2.46 -13.22
C PHE A 88 9.65 -3.25 -14.21
N ILE A 89 9.91 -4.54 -14.39
CA ILE A 89 9.04 -5.44 -15.17
C ILE A 89 7.63 -5.45 -14.59
N GLU A 90 7.47 -5.50 -13.27
CA GLU A 90 6.14 -5.54 -12.65
C GLU A 90 5.39 -4.21 -12.79
N ALA A 91 6.08 -3.07 -12.63
CA ALA A 91 5.50 -1.75 -12.90
C ALA A 91 5.05 -1.62 -14.38
N ARG A 92 5.90 -2.06 -15.32
CA ARG A 92 5.59 -2.10 -16.74
C ARG A 92 4.42 -3.05 -17.04
N ARG A 93 4.34 -4.21 -16.38
CA ARG A 93 3.22 -5.15 -16.50
C ARG A 93 1.90 -4.49 -16.09
N ALA A 94 1.89 -3.74 -14.98
CA ALA A 94 0.72 -3.00 -14.53
C ALA A 94 0.33 -1.89 -15.53
N ALA A 95 1.29 -1.21 -16.16
CA ALA A 95 1.03 -0.20 -17.16
C ALA A 95 0.50 -0.78 -18.50
N GLU A 96 1.07 -1.89 -18.96
CA GLU A 96 0.72 -2.49 -20.27
C GLU A 96 -0.60 -3.30 -20.23
N PHE A 97 -0.81 -4.07 -19.18
CA PHE A 97 -1.95 -5.00 -19.08
C PHE A 97 -3.00 -4.56 -18.05
N GLY A 98 -2.67 -3.59 -17.20
CA GLY A 98 -3.55 -3.11 -16.15
C GLY A 98 -3.63 -4.04 -14.93
N PHE A 99 -4.51 -3.65 -14.02
CA PHE A 99 -4.91 -4.45 -12.86
C PHE A 99 -6.18 -5.23 -13.19
N THR A 100 -6.36 -6.37 -12.54
CA THR A 100 -7.55 -7.20 -12.70
C THR A 100 -8.73 -6.62 -11.92
N ALA A 101 -9.95 -6.96 -12.35
CA ALA A 101 -11.16 -6.57 -11.63
C ALA A 101 -11.18 -7.10 -10.18
N THR A 102 -10.58 -8.26 -9.94
CA THR A 102 -10.52 -8.88 -8.60
C THR A 102 -9.53 -8.19 -7.68
N GLU A 103 -8.36 -7.74 -8.16
CA GLU A 103 -7.44 -6.89 -7.39
C GLU A 103 -8.12 -5.58 -7.02
N TYR A 104 -8.78 -4.94 -7.98
CA TYR A 104 -9.46 -3.66 -7.76
C TYR A 104 -10.63 -3.78 -6.79
N GLU A 105 -11.43 -4.86 -6.87
CA GLU A 105 -12.53 -5.07 -5.93
C GLU A 105 -12.03 -5.22 -4.48
N ARG A 106 -10.94 -5.95 -4.26
CA ARG A 106 -10.31 -6.04 -2.93
C ARG A 106 -9.87 -4.67 -2.42
N TYR A 107 -9.14 -3.91 -3.24
CA TYR A 107 -8.74 -2.55 -2.87
C TYR A 107 -9.93 -1.67 -2.52
N ARG A 108 -10.98 -1.71 -3.34
CA ARG A 108 -12.20 -0.92 -3.15
C ARG A 108 -12.87 -1.21 -1.81
N GLN A 109 -12.98 -2.49 -1.46
CA GLN A 109 -13.55 -2.93 -0.18
C GLN A 109 -12.70 -2.48 1.00
N ASP A 110 -11.39 -2.64 0.93
CA ASP A 110 -10.44 -2.21 1.96
C ASP A 110 -10.45 -0.70 2.15
N TYR A 111 -10.48 0.06 1.06
CA TYR A 111 -10.59 1.51 1.09
C TYR A 111 -11.88 1.97 1.79
N LEU A 112 -13.04 1.44 1.39
CA LEU A 112 -14.33 1.80 1.98
C LEU A 112 -14.40 1.40 3.47
N SER A 113 -13.89 0.22 3.83
CA SER A 113 -13.78 -0.22 5.22
C SER A 113 -12.89 0.71 6.06
N SER A 114 -11.77 1.15 5.50
CA SER A 114 -10.85 2.08 6.17
C SER A 114 -11.48 3.47 6.36
N MET A 115 -12.20 3.96 5.36
CA MET A 115 -12.96 5.20 5.45
C MET A 115 -14.07 5.14 6.51
N GLU A 116 -14.79 4.03 6.59
CA GLU A 116 -15.82 3.81 7.61
C GLU A 116 -15.22 3.79 9.03
N LYS A 117 -14.08 3.10 9.21
CA LYS A 117 -13.33 3.11 10.48
C LYS A 117 -12.88 4.52 10.85
N ALA A 118 -12.34 5.28 9.90
CA ALA A 118 -11.91 6.66 10.13
C ALA A 118 -13.08 7.55 10.52
N TYR A 119 -14.22 7.43 9.83
CA TYR A 119 -15.45 8.15 10.15
C TYR A 119 -16.00 7.79 11.54
N SER A 120 -16.07 6.51 11.88
CA SER A 120 -16.56 6.03 13.18
C SER A 120 -15.68 6.49 14.35
N ASN A 121 -14.39 6.76 14.09
CA ASN A 121 -13.43 7.24 15.10
C ASN A 121 -13.15 8.75 15.00
N LYS A 122 -13.95 9.53 14.27
CA LYS A 122 -13.68 10.95 14.01
C LYS A 122 -13.50 11.79 15.29
N ASP A 123 -14.27 11.49 16.34
CA ASP A 123 -14.21 12.19 17.62
C ASP A 123 -13.08 11.70 18.55
N LYS A 124 -12.33 10.67 18.11
CA LYS A 124 -11.22 10.05 18.87
C LYS A 124 -9.85 10.29 18.19
N ARG A 125 -9.79 11.23 17.27
CA ARG A 125 -8.55 11.56 16.56
C ARG A 125 -7.55 12.25 17.46
N TYR A 126 -6.26 11.89 17.29
CA TYR A 126 -5.16 12.54 17.99
C TYR A 126 -4.82 13.89 17.34
N ASN A 127 -4.31 14.83 18.14
CA ASN A 127 -3.89 16.16 17.65
C ASN A 127 -2.87 16.08 16.50
N GLU A 128 -2.00 15.08 16.51
CA GLU A 128 -1.02 14.84 15.44
C GLU A 128 -1.67 14.67 14.07
N GLN A 129 -2.81 13.98 13.96
CA GLN A 129 -3.53 13.81 12.70
C GLN A 129 -4.06 15.12 12.13
N PHE A 130 -4.48 16.04 13.02
CA PHE A 130 -4.90 17.39 12.60
C PHE A 130 -3.69 18.23 12.20
N TYR A 131 -2.61 18.17 12.97
CA TYR A 131 -1.38 18.91 12.68
C TYR A 131 -0.83 18.55 11.29
N ILE A 132 -0.73 17.26 10.94
CA ILE A 132 -0.26 16.82 9.63
C ILE A 132 -1.16 17.37 8.50
N GLN A 133 -2.48 17.34 8.70
CA GLN A 133 -3.44 17.86 7.73
C GLN A 133 -3.28 19.38 7.53
N TYR A 134 -3.13 20.15 8.63
CA TYR A 134 -2.92 21.60 8.56
C TYR A 134 -1.59 21.97 7.92
N LEU A 135 -0.55 21.19 8.22
CA LEU A 135 0.78 21.41 7.64
C LEU A 135 0.76 21.14 6.12
N GLY A 136 0.12 20.08 5.66
CA GLY A 136 -0.07 19.78 4.24
C GLY A 136 -0.83 20.90 3.52
N HIS A 137 -1.89 21.41 4.14
CA HIS A 137 -2.63 22.55 3.58
C HIS A 137 -1.76 23.80 3.49
N PHE A 138 -1.06 24.15 4.56
CA PHE A 138 -0.22 25.36 4.60
C PHE A 138 0.96 25.31 3.62
N LEU A 139 1.65 24.16 3.53
CA LEU A 139 2.86 24.02 2.72
C LEU A 139 2.58 23.73 1.24
N SER A 140 1.49 23.03 0.95
CA SER A 140 1.24 22.43 -0.36
C SER A 140 -0.17 22.66 -0.90
N ASN A 141 -0.95 23.53 -0.24
CA ASN A 141 -2.33 23.85 -0.62
C ASN A 141 -3.24 22.60 -0.71
N GLU A 142 -2.94 21.57 0.09
CA GLU A 142 -3.76 20.34 0.12
C GLU A 142 -5.16 20.63 0.66
N PRO A 143 -6.22 20.08 0.06
CA PRO A 143 -7.57 20.24 0.56
C PRO A 143 -7.74 19.68 1.97
N MET A 144 -8.57 20.34 2.78
CA MET A 144 -8.94 19.87 4.12
C MET A 144 -10.46 19.60 4.22
N PRO A 145 -11.00 18.63 3.51
CA PRO A 145 -12.40 18.28 3.66
C PRO A 145 -12.66 17.71 5.06
N SER A 146 -13.85 17.96 5.60
CA SER A 146 -14.25 17.28 6.83
C SER A 146 -14.33 15.77 6.57
N ILE A 147 -14.10 14.97 7.61
CA ILE A 147 -14.22 13.51 7.50
C ILE A 147 -15.63 13.09 7.12
N ASP A 148 -16.65 13.83 7.56
CA ASP A 148 -18.05 13.61 7.20
C ASP A 148 -18.26 13.77 5.68
N TYR A 149 -17.78 14.88 5.12
CA TYR A 149 -17.86 15.15 3.69
C TYR A 149 -17.08 14.11 2.88
N GLN A 150 -15.83 13.84 3.26
CA GLN A 150 -14.99 12.87 2.56
C GLN A 150 -15.60 11.47 2.56
N TYR A 151 -16.07 10.99 3.72
CA TYR A 151 -16.70 9.67 3.83
C TYR A 151 -17.96 9.56 2.97
N GLN A 152 -18.88 10.53 3.06
CA GLN A 152 -20.13 10.48 2.30
C GLN A 152 -19.86 10.56 0.79
N THR A 153 -18.94 11.44 0.39
CA THR A 153 -18.57 11.60 -1.01
C THR A 153 -17.92 10.35 -1.58
N MET A 154 -16.90 9.80 -0.91
CA MET A 154 -16.18 8.64 -1.42
C MET A 154 -17.03 7.37 -1.38
N LYS A 155 -17.92 7.22 -0.41
CA LYS A 155 -18.90 6.12 -0.36
C LYS A 155 -19.82 6.09 -1.60
N GLN A 156 -20.14 7.25 -2.16
CA GLN A 156 -20.94 7.35 -3.39
C GLN A 156 -20.08 7.21 -4.66
N LEU A 157 -18.89 7.81 -4.69
CA LEU A 157 -18.05 7.85 -5.89
C LEU A 157 -17.33 6.53 -6.17
N VAL A 158 -16.74 5.92 -5.14
CA VAL A 158 -15.90 4.72 -5.31
C VAL A 158 -16.59 3.58 -6.05
N PRO A 159 -17.88 3.27 -5.80
CA PRO A 159 -18.58 2.23 -6.58
C PRO A 159 -18.74 2.55 -8.07
N MET A 160 -18.65 3.83 -8.46
CA MET A 160 -18.82 4.28 -9.86
C MET A 160 -17.49 4.38 -10.62
N ILE A 161 -16.35 4.31 -9.94
CA ILE A 161 -15.04 4.39 -10.58
C ILE A 161 -14.65 3.00 -11.10
N PRO A 162 -14.47 2.84 -12.42
CA PRO A 162 -14.08 1.56 -12.99
C PRO A 162 -12.56 1.33 -12.87
N VAL A 163 -12.12 0.08 -12.96
CA VAL A 163 -10.69 -0.29 -12.92
C VAL A 163 -9.89 0.34 -14.06
N GLU A 164 -10.53 0.59 -15.18
CA GLU A 164 -9.94 1.23 -16.37
C GLU A 164 -9.38 2.62 -16.01
N ALA A 165 -10.06 3.38 -15.13
CA ALA A 165 -9.55 4.68 -14.69
C ALA A 165 -8.23 4.55 -13.90
N VAL A 166 -8.07 3.48 -13.13
CA VAL A 166 -6.82 3.18 -12.41
C VAL A 166 -5.73 2.74 -13.40
N ASN A 167 -6.10 1.94 -14.41
CA ASN A 167 -5.17 1.46 -15.43
C ASN A 167 -4.63 2.61 -16.30
N GLU A 168 -5.45 3.62 -16.62
CA GLU A 168 -4.97 4.81 -17.34
C GLU A 168 -3.92 5.58 -16.53
N VAL A 169 -4.11 5.74 -15.21
CA VAL A 169 -3.10 6.37 -14.35
C VAL A 169 -1.77 5.60 -14.39
N MET A 170 -1.78 4.27 -14.36
CA MET A 170 -0.54 3.49 -14.48
C MET A 170 0.17 3.68 -15.82
N LYS A 171 -0.57 3.80 -16.92
CA LYS A 171 0.03 4.09 -18.24
C LYS A 171 0.70 5.46 -18.29
N GLU A 172 0.12 6.46 -17.62
CA GLU A 172 0.70 7.80 -17.52
C GLU A 172 1.96 7.80 -16.67
N LEU A 173 1.96 7.09 -15.53
CA LEU A 173 3.07 7.05 -14.58
C LEU A 173 4.26 6.22 -15.10
N VAL A 174 4.02 5.18 -15.91
CA VAL A 174 5.06 4.33 -16.49
C VAL A 174 4.98 4.37 -18.02
N PRO A 175 5.34 5.49 -18.66
CA PRO A 175 5.30 5.64 -20.10
C PRO A 175 6.31 4.70 -20.78
N PRO A 176 6.12 4.38 -22.09
CA PRO A 176 6.97 3.43 -22.82
C PRO A 176 8.37 3.96 -23.16
N ASN A 177 8.74 5.14 -22.68
CA ASN A 177 10.03 5.78 -22.92
C ASN A 177 10.72 6.17 -21.61
N ASP A 178 12.01 6.53 -21.71
CA ASP A 178 12.86 6.87 -20.56
C ASP A 178 13.10 8.39 -20.42
N THR A 179 12.26 9.23 -21.00
CA THR A 179 12.48 10.68 -21.09
C THR A 179 12.66 11.34 -19.72
N ASN A 180 11.95 10.90 -18.70
CA ASN A 180 12.02 11.49 -17.36
C ASN A 180 12.54 10.52 -16.30
N LEU A 181 13.21 9.45 -16.74
CA LEU A 181 13.77 8.42 -15.87
C LEU A 181 14.97 8.95 -15.08
N VAL A 182 14.98 8.67 -13.79
CA VAL A 182 16.12 8.89 -12.88
C VAL A 182 16.31 7.62 -12.05
N ILE A 183 17.55 7.17 -11.94
CA ILE A 183 17.89 6.03 -11.08
C ILE A 183 18.89 6.53 -10.04
N MET A 184 18.59 6.31 -8.77
CA MET A 184 19.50 6.63 -7.66
C MET A 184 19.81 5.37 -6.87
N ASN A 185 21.09 5.16 -6.59
CA ASN A 185 21.53 4.06 -5.76
C ASN A 185 22.29 4.59 -4.54
N PHE A 186 21.79 4.27 -3.36
CA PHE A 186 22.39 4.66 -2.09
C PHE A 186 22.96 3.42 -1.41
N TYR A 187 24.21 3.49 -1.00
CA TYR A 187 24.88 2.42 -0.28
C TYR A 187 25.95 2.95 0.67
N ASN A 188 26.27 2.17 1.67
CA ASN A 188 27.44 2.43 2.51
C ASN A 188 28.65 1.80 1.84
N GLU A 189 29.69 2.60 1.60
CA GLU A 189 30.94 2.11 1.08
C GLU A 189 31.61 1.15 2.09
N LYS A 190 31.88 -0.06 1.65
CA LYS A 190 32.52 -1.10 2.47
C LYS A 190 33.51 -1.87 1.62
N GLU A 191 34.71 -2.08 2.15
CA GLU A 191 35.78 -2.86 1.50
C GLU A 191 35.26 -4.27 1.15
N GLY A 192 35.56 -4.71 -0.08
CA GLY A 192 35.15 -6.02 -0.60
C GLY A 192 33.73 -6.09 -1.20
N ASN A 193 32.92 -5.03 -1.10
CA ASN A 193 31.65 -4.98 -1.78
C ASN A 193 31.78 -4.62 -3.26
N VAL A 194 30.93 -5.24 -4.08
CA VAL A 194 30.77 -4.90 -5.50
C VAL A 194 29.50 -4.09 -5.67
N TYR A 195 29.64 -2.89 -6.22
CA TYR A 195 28.52 -1.98 -6.45
C TYR A 195 28.14 -1.96 -7.93
N PRO A 196 26.83 -1.79 -8.27
CA PRO A 196 26.44 -1.68 -9.67
C PRO A 196 26.96 -0.37 -10.27
N THR A 197 27.37 -0.42 -11.53
CA THR A 197 27.71 0.78 -12.29
C THR A 197 26.44 1.45 -12.82
N GLU A 198 26.54 2.72 -13.22
CA GLU A 198 25.44 3.45 -13.87
C GLU A 198 24.92 2.71 -15.11
N GLU A 199 25.85 2.19 -15.93
CA GLU A 199 25.54 1.43 -17.15
C GLU A 199 24.77 0.14 -16.81
N ALA A 200 25.13 -0.54 -15.72
CA ALA A 200 24.43 -1.75 -15.29
C ALA A 200 22.99 -1.45 -14.87
N LEU A 201 22.76 -0.35 -14.12
CA LEU A 201 21.42 0.07 -13.70
C LEU A 201 20.55 0.52 -14.87
N LEU A 202 21.10 1.34 -15.79
CA LEU A 202 20.41 1.73 -17.03
C LEU A 202 20.15 0.52 -17.92
N GLY A 203 21.11 -0.40 -18.00
CA GLY A 203 20.99 -1.66 -18.72
C GLY A 203 19.87 -2.53 -18.18
N ALA A 204 19.68 -2.56 -16.86
CA ALA A 204 18.60 -3.29 -16.21
C ALA A 204 17.20 -2.78 -16.62
N VAL A 205 16.99 -1.45 -16.65
CA VAL A 205 15.73 -0.85 -17.11
C VAL A 205 15.52 -1.11 -18.60
N LYS A 206 16.55 -0.96 -19.44
CA LYS A 206 16.46 -1.28 -20.89
C LYS A 206 16.12 -2.75 -21.11
N ALA A 207 16.73 -3.66 -20.36
CA ALA A 207 16.42 -5.08 -20.42
C ALA A 207 14.98 -5.36 -19.96
N ALA A 208 14.52 -4.71 -18.89
CA ALA A 208 13.16 -4.81 -18.43
C ALA A 208 12.14 -4.33 -19.48
N ARG A 209 12.46 -3.27 -20.24
CA ARG A 209 11.61 -2.78 -21.32
C ARG A 209 11.57 -3.72 -22.54
N ALA A 210 12.67 -4.41 -22.81
CA ALA A 210 12.77 -5.35 -23.93
C ALA A 210 12.21 -6.74 -23.61
N GLU A 211 12.00 -7.04 -22.33
CA GLU A 211 11.50 -8.34 -21.88
C GLU A 211 10.10 -8.60 -22.43
N GLN A 212 9.88 -9.83 -22.92
CA GLN A 212 8.54 -10.26 -23.30
C GLN A 212 7.76 -10.66 -22.06
N ILE A 213 6.71 -9.93 -21.75
CA ILE A 213 5.90 -10.12 -20.54
C ILE A 213 4.46 -10.49 -20.89
N SER A 214 3.80 -11.16 -19.95
CA SER A 214 2.38 -11.49 -19.99
C SER A 214 1.61 -10.73 -18.92
N ALA A 215 0.29 -10.66 -19.05
CA ALA A 215 -0.58 -10.10 -18.03
C ALA A 215 -0.42 -10.84 -16.68
N TYR A 216 -0.63 -10.10 -15.61
CA TYR A 216 -0.69 -10.70 -14.27
C TYR A 216 -1.89 -11.64 -14.15
N VAL A 217 -1.68 -12.77 -13.51
CA VAL A 217 -2.73 -13.75 -13.21
C VAL A 217 -3.03 -13.70 -11.72
N ASP A 218 -4.22 -13.25 -11.38
CA ASP A 218 -4.70 -13.22 -10.00
C ASP A 218 -5.12 -14.63 -9.57
N ASN A 219 -4.31 -15.28 -8.77
CA ASN A 219 -4.52 -16.67 -8.29
C ASN A 219 -5.42 -16.74 -7.05
N VAL A 220 -6.18 -15.69 -6.75
CA VAL A 220 -7.08 -15.70 -5.60
C VAL A 220 -8.15 -16.78 -5.76
N LYS A 221 -8.15 -17.70 -4.81
CA LYS A 221 -9.22 -18.70 -4.69
C LYS A 221 -10.42 -18.06 -3.98
N ASN A 222 -11.56 -18.11 -4.63
CA ASN A 222 -12.82 -17.62 -4.03
C ASN A 222 -13.44 -18.72 -3.14
N GLU A 223 -12.61 -19.24 -2.23
CA GLU A 223 -12.99 -20.28 -1.28
C GLU A 223 -12.93 -19.70 0.14
N PRO A 224 -13.85 -20.08 1.04
CA PRO A 224 -13.76 -19.66 2.43
C PRO A 224 -12.46 -20.21 3.05
N LEU A 225 -11.77 -19.39 3.83
CA LEU A 225 -10.52 -19.76 4.52
C LEU A 225 -10.72 -20.99 5.43
N ILE A 226 -11.93 -21.18 5.95
CA ILE A 226 -12.34 -22.31 6.76
C ILE A 226 -13.53 -22.97 6.07
N THR A 227 -13.33 -24.16 5.51
CA THR A 227 -14.36 -24.93 4.79
C THR A 227 -15.42 -25.50 5.72
N GLU A 228 -15.02 -25.90 6.93
CA GLU A 228 -15.94 -26.40 7.96
C GLU A 228 -15.97 -25.44 9.15
N LYS A 229 -17.16 -24.96 9.51
CA LYS A 229 -17.32 -24.10 10.68
C LYS A 229 -16.89 -24.85 11.94
N PRO A 230 -15.89 -24.36 12.69
CA PRO A 230 -15.44 -25.02 13.91
C PRO A 230 -16.58 -25.14 14.91
N LYS A 231 -16.63 -26.27 15.62
CA LYS A 231 -17.57 -26.44 16.72
C LYS A 231 -17.25 -25.46 17.84
N ALA A 232 -18.24 -24.71 18.27
CA ALA A 232 -18.07 -23.77 19.38
C ALA A 232 -17.62 -24.50 20.65
N GLY A 233 -16.57 -24.00 21.29
CA GLY A 233 -16.14 -24.47 22.60
C GLY A 233 -17.12 -24.03 23.69
N THR A 234 -17.20 -24.83 24.77
CA THR A 234 -17.94 -24.46 25.98
C THR A 234 -16.98 -24.03 27.08
N ILE A 235 -17.45 -23.16 27.98
CA ILE A 235 -16.68 -22.75 29.14
C ILE A 235 -16.67 -23.88 30.16
N LYS A 236 -15.48 -24.43 30.47
CA LYS A 236 -15.30 -25.47 31.50
C LYS A 236 -15.13 -24.93 32.90
N SER A 237 -14.44 -23.79 33.02
CA SER A 237 -14.25 -23.12 34.31
C SER A 237 -14.08 -21.64 34.14
N GLU A 238 -14.49 -20.88 35.17
CA GLU A 238 -14.33 -19.45 35.29
C GLU A 238 -13.64 -19.14 36.61
N LYS A 239 -12.59 -18.32 36.58
CA LYS A 239 -11.85 -17.86 37.77
C LYS A 239 -11.64 -16.36 37.72
N LYS A 240 -12.14 -15.65 38.74
CA LYS A 240 -11.95 -14.21 38.87
C LYS A 240 -10.66 -13.90 39.62
N ASN A 241 -9.86 -13.00 39.08
CA ASN A 241 -8.68 -12.47 39.76
C ASN A 241 -8.98 -11.03 40.24
N ALA A 242 -9.35 -10.90 41.52
CA ALA A 242 -9.73 -9.61 42.08
C ALA A 242 -8.53 -8.64 42.18
N LYS A 243 -7.30 -9.14 42.35
CA LYS A 243 -6.10 -8.30 42.45
C LYS A 243 -5.79 -7.53 41.15
N PHE A 244 -5.99 -8.18 40.01
CA PHE A 244 -5.70 -7.60 38.69
C PHE A 244 -6.95 -7.27 37.87
N GLY A 245 -8.15 -7.53 38.39
CA GLY A 245 -9.42 -7.16 37.81
C GLY A 245 -9.73 -7.88 36.50
N TYR A 246 -9.35 -9.15 36.32
CA TYR A 246 -9.68 -9.95 35.15
C TYR A 246 -10.42 -11.25 35.49
N THR A 247 -11.06 -11.82 34.51
CA THR A 247 -11.69 -13.15 34.59
C THR A 247 -10.97 -14.09 33.61
N GLU A 248 -10.52 -15.24 34.10
CA GLU A 248 -9.94 -16.31 33.32
C GLU A 248 -11.00 -17.37 33.01
N LEU A 249 -11.16 -17.71 31.74
CA LEU A 249 -12.05 -18.77 31.27
C LEU A 249 -11.22 -19.89 30.65
N LYS A 250 -11.49 -21.13 31.04
CA LYS A 250 -10.94 -22.31 30.35
C LYS A 250 -12.01 -22.91 29.45
N LEU A 251 -11.68 -23.06 28.17
CA LEU A 251 -12.59 -23.59 27.18
C LEU A 251 -12.42 -25.11 27.02
N SER A 252 -13.44 -25.77 26.45
CA SER A 252 -13.46 -27.21 26.24
C SER A 252 -12.39 -27.71 25.24
N ASN A 253 -11.92 -26.84 24.36
CA ASN A 253 -10.84 -27.12 23.40
C ASN A 253 -9.43 -26.88 23.95
N GLY A 254 -9.29 -26.57 25.25
CA GLY A 254 -7.99 -26.30 25.91
C GLY A 254 -7.55 -24.84 25.89
N ALA A 255 -8.20 -23.97 25.14
CA ALA A 255 -7.86 -22.55 25.10
C ALA A 255 -8.18 -21.86 26.44
N THR A 256 -7.30 -20.93 26.82
CA THR A 256 -7.51 -20.05 27.98
C THR A 256 -7.84 -18.64 27.45
N VAL A 257 -8.93 -18.06 27.92
CA VAL A 257 -9.36 -16.71 27.58
C VAL A 257 -9.29 -15.84 28.82
N VAL A 258 -8.61 -14.72 28.73
CA VAL A 258 -8.52 -13.71 29.80
C VAL A 258 -9.34 -12.49 29.40
N LEU A 259 -10.37 -12.19 30.16
CA LEU A 259 -11.24 -11.05 29.94
C LEU A 259 -10.97 -9.96 30.97
N LYS A 260 -10.58 -8.78 30.52
CA LYS A 260 -10.41 -7.62 31.39
C LYS A 260 -11.26 -6.46 30.88
N LYS A 261 -12.23 -6.04 31.68
CA LYS A 261 -12.98 -4.80 31.40
C LYS A 261 -12.11 -3.61 31.76
N SER A 262 -12.02 -2.64 30.87
CA SER A 262 -11.26 -1.41 31.05
C SER A 262 -12.10 -0.21 30.59
N ASP A 263 -11.93 0.92 31.22
CA ASP A 263 -12.51 2.21 30.87
C ASP A 263 -11.50 3.20 30.29
N LEU A 264 -10.27 2.73 30.02
CA LEU A 264 -9.20 3.54 29.46
C LEU A 264 -9.56 4.15 28.10
N LYS A 265 -10.36 3.44 27.31
CA LYS A 265 -10.86 3.95 26.03
C LYS A 265 -12.29 3.47 25.79
N LYS A 266 -13.19 4.41 25.53
CA LYS A 266 -14.61 4.13 25.29
C LYS A 266 -14.80 3.39 23.98
N ASP A 267 -15.72 2.43 23.93
CA ASP A 267 -16.16 1.70 22.74
C ASP A 267 -15.01 1.00 21.97
N GLN A 268 -14.01 0.50 22.71
CA GLN A 268 -12.90 -0.25 22.12
C GLN A 268 -12.84 -1.66 22.72
N VAL A 269 -12.68 -2.65 21.83
CA VAL A 269 -12.36 -4.04 22.21
C VAL A 269 -11.03 -4.40 21.55
N ILE A 270 -10.08 -4.89 22.35
CA ILE A 270 -8.81 -5.41 21.86
C ILE A 270 -8.82 -6.92 22.09
N LEU A 271 -8.57 -7.68 21.03
CA LEU A 271 -8.37 -9.13 21.06
C LEU A 271 -6.93 -9.43 20.65
N SER A 272 -6.21 -10.15 21.53
CA SER A 272 -4.89 -10.72 21.21
C SER A 272 -4.98 -12.23 21.38
N ALA A 273 -4.34 -12.99 20.52
CA ALA A 273 -4.25 -14.44 20.62
C ALA A 273 -2.79 -14.84 20.39
N ASP A 274 -2.27 -15.64 21.31
CA ASP A 274 -0.92 -16.18 21.27
C ASP A 274 -1.01 -17.73 21.27
N GLY A 275 -0.22 -18.40 20.41
CA GLY A 275 -0.22 -19.84 20.24
C GLY A 275 1.16 -20.43 20.00
#